data_120410f1b1803e71e0cf73f215ac7d19
#
_entry.id   120410f1b1803e71e0cf73f215ac7d19
#
_cell.length_a   1.000
_cell.length_b   1.000
_cell.length_c   1.000
_cell.angle_alpha   90.00
_cell.angle_beta   90.00
_cell.angle_gamma   90.00
#
_symmetry.space_group_name_H-M   'P 1'
#
loop_
_entity.id
_entity.type
_entity.pdbx_description
1 polymer ?
#
loop_
_entity_poly.entity_id
_entity_poly.type
_entity_poly.pdbx_seq_one_letter_code
_entity_poly.pdbx_strand_id
1 'polypeptide(L)'
;MSASAGAGFASSETDVAVVGGGAAGLYVALRAAEQGARVTLVSRKPLAESASYWAQGGLAAALAPDDSPARHADDTLNAGRGLCRAAAVEALTRHAAAAVAELRERGVRFDTDRNGGLSLALEGGHSARRIVHAGGAQTGRAITGRLAELVAANPGVEVLEETSAVALWSDGSRCAGVVTEAGAIGARATVLATGGGAALWLRTTNPWGAIGAGAVLAHAAGAAVADLEFCQFHPTALALPGDERDGTLLTEALRGEGAKLLDASGSRFTDELAPRDQVTAAILDRIEADHTDHVHLDLRPISPEGFPNVFATCRASGLDPECEPVPVAPAAHYVMGGVVCDLDGRTTLPGLYAVGECACTGLHGANRLASNSLTECFVFGARVSAAAASAMDSGGPVPLPEWRFEPPTEATREAVWRRAGPRRDATGLEELCDDPYPLARMIARAALERRESRGPHRRSDYPSRQPELDGVHFVIGADGSTRRERWT
;
A
#
# COMPACT_ATOMS: atom_id res chain seq x y z
N MET A 1 15.63 18.15 47.67
CA MET A 1 16.70 18.33 46.69
C MET A 1 16.61 17.11 45.80
N SER A 2 16.41 17.12 44.53
CA SER A 2 16.70 18.05 43.48
C SER A 2 15.79 17.69 42.31
N ALA A 3 15.26 18.68 41.67
CA ALA A 3 14.53 18.54 40.42
C ALA A 3 15.44 17.95 39.32
N SER A 4 15.05 16.84 38.72
CA SER A 4 15.53 16.48 37.39
C SER A 4 14.83 17.40 36.40
N ALA A 5 15.56 18.34 35.84
CA ALA A 5 15.15 19.16 34.73
C ALA A 5 14.78 18.23 33.55
N GLY A 6 13.50 18.17 33.22
CA GLY A 6 13.08 17.67 31.96
C GLY A 6 13.71 18.53 30.86
N ALA A 7 14.55 17.94 30.02
CA ALA A 7 14.93 18.55 28.77
C ALA A 7 13.62 18.87 28.02
N GLY A 8 13.33 20.17 27.87
CA GLY A 8 12.12 20.64 27.22
C GLY A 8 12.14 20.14 25.78
N PHE A 9 11.28 19.18 25.46
CA PHE A 9 11.01 18.80 24.07
C PHE A 9 10.55 20.06 23.35
N ALA A 10 11.26 20.43 22.28
CA ALA A 10 10.80 21.50 21.41
C ALA A 10 9.43 21.10 20.84
N SER A 11 8.41 21.93 21.07
CA SER A 11 7.09 21.74 20.46
C SER A 11 6.88 22.81 19.40
N SER A 12 6.47 22.40 18.21
CA SER A 12 5.98 23.28 17.16
C SER A 12 4.50 23.07 16.96
N GLU A 13 3.80 24.05 16.36
CA GLU A 13 2.38 23.97 16.06
C GLU A 13 2.12 24.21 14.58
N THR A 14 1.26 23.40 14.02
CA THR A 14 0.81 23.49 12.64
C THR A 14 -0.72 23.29 12.57
N ASP A 15 -1.32 23.56 11.43
CA ASP A 15 -2.74 23.28 11.25
C ASP A 15 -2.93 21.78 10.90
N VAL A 16 -2.08 21.26 10.01
CA VAL A 16 -2.11 19.87 9.55
C VAL A 16 -0.71 19.26 9.63
N ALA A 17 -0.55 18.19 10.40
CA ALA A 17 0.66 17.36 10.38
C ALA A 17 0.44 16.17 9.44
N VAL A 18 1.29 16.01 8.42
CA VAL A 18 1.25 14.88 7.48
C VAL A 18 2.44 13.97 7.75
N VAL A 19 2.20 12.69 8.00
CA VAL A 19 3.24 11.70 8.29
C VAL A 19 3.39 10.76 7.10
N GLY A 20 4.48 10.92 6.35
CA GLY A 20 4.84 10.11 5.19
C GLY A 20 5.00 10.92 3.90
N GLY A 21 6.19 10.88 3.30
CA GLY A 21 6.57 11.60 2.07
C GLY A 21 6.30 10.81 0.77
N GLY A 22 5.33 9.87 0.77
CA GLY A 22 4.89 9.16 -0.44
C GLY A 22 3.87 9.95 -1.27
N ALA A 23 3.37 9.35 -2.36
CA ALA A 23 2.42 9.99 -3.27
C ALA A 23 1.20 10.61 -2.55
N ALA A 24 0.57 9.87 -1.63
CA ALA A 24 -0.58 10.35 -0.87
C ALA A 24 -0.21 11.53 0.05
N GLY A 25 0.90 11.42 0.79
CA GLY A 25 1.31 12.46 1.73
C GLY A 25 1.74 13.77 1.05
N LEU A 26 2.53 13.67 -0.02
CA LEU A 26 2.91 14.83 -0.83
C LEU A 26 1.67 15.54 -1.40
N TYR A 27 0.73 14.77 -1.94
CA TYR A 27 -0.48 15.32 -2.51
C TYR A 27 -1.39 15.98 -1.46
N VAL A 28 -1.58 15.32 -0.30
CA VAL A 28 -2.36 15.90 0.80
C VAL A 28 -1.71 17.17 1.35
N ALA A 29 -0.38 17.16 1.58
CA ALA A 29 0.35 18.33 2.08
C ALA A 29 0.21 19.53 1.14
N LEU A 30 0.42 19.30 -0.16
CA LEU A 30 0.26 20.35 -1.18
C LEU A 30 -1.17 20.90 -1.22
N ARG A 31 -2.17 20.01 -1.28
CA ARG A 31 -3.58 20.41 -1.36
C ARG A 31 -4.10 21.10 -0.10
N ALA A 32 -3.68 20.67 1.09
CA ALA A 32 -4.04 21.33 2.35
C ALA A 32 -3.45 22.75 2.43
N ALA A 33 -2.18 22.92 2.02
CA ALA A 33 -1.54 24.23 1.96
C ALA A 33 -2.21 25.18 0.92
N GLU A 34 -2.60 24.65 -0.23
CA GLU A 34 -3.37 25.42 -1.23
C GLU A 34 -4.74 25.89 -0.71
N GLN A 35 -5.29 25.22 0.31
CA GLN A 35 -6.52 25.63 1.01
C GLN A 35 -6.24 26.56 2.20
N GLY A 36 -4.99 27.04 2.36
CA GLY A 36 -4.58 28.01 3.36
C GLY A 36 -4.16 27.42 4.71
N ALA A 37 -4.06 26.10 4.86
CA ALA A 37 -3.54 25.48 6.06
C ALA A 37 -2.02 25.60 6.13
N ARG A 38 -1.46 25.82 7.32
CA ARG A 38 -0.03 25.58 7.58
C ARG A 38 0.18 24.08 7.75
N VAL A 39 1.11 23.52 6.99
CA VAL A 39 1.34 22.07 6.95
C VAL A 39 2.76 21.76 7.37
N THR A 40 2.93 20.77 8.23
CA THR A 40 4.25 20.16 8.49
C THR A 40 4.22 18.73 7.95
N LEU A 41 5.07 18.44 6.95
CA LEU A 41 5.25 17.13 6.36
C LEU A 41 6.46 16.44 6.97
N VAL A 42 6.22 15.32 7.67
CA VAL A 42 7.26 14.50 8.30
C VAL A 42 7.57 13.31 7.40
N SER A 43 8.80 13.16 6.97
CA SER A 43 9.28 12.06 6.13
C SER A 43 10.53 11.41 6.72
N ARG A 44 10.46 10.09 6.94
CA ARG A 44 11.59 9.31 7.47
C ARG A 44 12.77 9.22 6.49
N LYS A 45 12.52 9.39 5.23
CA LYS A 45 13.49 9.36 4.11
C LYS A 45 13.39 10.66 3.33
N PRO A 46 14.38 10.97 2.49
CA PRO A 46 14.21 12.00 1.48
C PRO A 46 12.94 11.76 0.66
N LEU A 47 12.26 12.84 0.23
CA LEU A 47 10.96 12.75 -0.45
C LEU A 47 10.99 11.87 -1.70
N ALA A 48 12.15 11.77 -2.37
CA ALA A 48 12.37 10.94 -3.54
C ALA A 48 12.63 9.44 -3.24
N GLU A 49 12.58 8.99 -1.97
CA GLU A 49 12.92 7.60 -1.60
C GLU A 49 11.73 6.84 -0.97
N SER A 50 10.51 7.17 -1.38
CA SER A 50 9.32 6.46 -0.90
C SER A 50 9.03 5.18 -1.70
N ALA A 51 8.19 4.27 -1.16
CA ALA A 51 7.68 3.12 -1.92
C ALA A 51 6.96 3.57 -3.20
N SER A 52 6.25 4.70 -3.15
CA SER A 52 5.57 5.28 -4.31
C SER A 52 6.55 5.72 -5.40
N TYR A 53 7.75 6.19 -5.04
CA TYR A 53 8.80 6.56 -6.01
C TYR A 53 9.23 5.36 -6.88
N TRP A 54 9.29 4.18 -6.28
CA TRP A 54 9.68 2.94 -6.95
C TRP A 54 8.52 2.23 -7.66
N ALA A 55 7.30 2.77 -7.59
CA ALA A 55 6.13 2.16 -8.22
C ALA A 55 6.27 2.14 -9.75
N GLN A 56 6.29 0.93 -10.32
CA GLN A 56 6.39 0.67 -11.76
C GLN A 56 5.03 0.71 -12.45
N GLY A 57 3.93 0.38 -11.72
CA GLY A 57 2.57 0.40 -12.24
C GLY A 57 2.04 1.81 -12.51
N GLY A 58 0.88 1.89 -13.16
CA GLY A 58 0.24 3.14 -13.54
C GLY A 58 -0.89 3.57 -12.62
N LEU A 59 -1.72 4.49 -13.13
CA LEU A 59 -3.00 4.87 -12.54
C LEU A 59 -4.14 4.26 -13.36
N ALA A 60 -5.03 3.54 -12.70
CA ALA A 60 -6.25 3.05 -13.33
C ALA A 60 -7.29 4.17 -13.41
N ALA A 61 -7.73 4.51 -14.63
CA ALA A 61 -8.78 5.50 -14.88
C ALA A 61 -9.50 5.20 -16.19
N ALA A 62 -10.82 5.20 -16.19
CA ALA A 62 -11.63 5.01 -17.38
C ALA A 62 -11.57 6.28 -18.27
N LEU A 63 -10.68 6.28 -19.27
CA LEU A 63 -10.38 7.42 -20.14
C LEU A 63 -10.66 7.14 -21.60
N ALA A 64 -10.74 5.85 -21.99
CA ALA A 64 -11.04 5.46 -23.37
C ALA A 64 -12.54 5.62 -23.68
N PRO A 65 -12.93 5.90 -24.94
CA PRO A 65 -14.34 6.06 -25.34
C PRO A 65 -15.19 4.80 -25.13
N ASP A 66 -14.58 3.63 -25.14
CA ASP A 66 -15.20 2.32 -24.94
C ASP A 66 -15.11 1.81 -23.50
N ASP A 67 -14.60 2.62 -22.57
CA ASP A 67 -14.54 2.33 -21.15
C ASP A 67 -15.46 3.27 -20.33
N SER A 68 -15.71 2.91 -19.07
CA SER A 68 -16.54 3.73 -18.18
C SER A 68 -16.18 3.51 -16.70
N PRO A 69 -16.49 4.49 -15.83
CA PRO A 69 -16.38 4.31 -14.38
C PRO A 69 -17.12 3.07 -13.86
N ALA A 70 -18.26 2.71 -14.47
CA ALA A 70 -19.04 1.53 -14.10
C ALA A 70 -18.28 0.23 -14.40
N ARG A 71 -17.69 0.09 -15.61
CA ARG A 71 -16.85 -1.07 -15.94
C ARG A 71 -15.60 -1.17 -15.04
N HIS A 72 -15.00 -0.03 -14.71
CA HIS A 72 -13.88 0.02 -13.75
C HIS A 72 -14.34 -0.40 -12.35
N ALA A 73 -15.55 -0.01 -11.93
CA ALA A 73 -16.14 -0.43 -10.66
C ALA A 73 -16.40 -1.95 -10.63
N ASP A 74 -16.96 -2.50 -11.71
CA ASP A 74 -17.22 -3.95 -11.82
C ASP A 74 -15.91 -4.76 -11.70
N ASP A 75 -14.84 -4.34 -12.40
CA ASP A 75 -13.54 -4.99 -12.31
C ASP A 75 -12.96 -4.90 -10.88
N THR A 76 -13.13 -3.76 -10.20
CA THR A 76 -12.67 -3.55 -8.82
C THR A 76 -13.43 -4.44 -7.85
N LEU A 77 -14.76 -4.50 -7.96
CA LEU A 77 -15.61 -5.35 -7.12
C LEU A 77 -15.29 -6.84 -7.32
N ASN A 78 -15.08 -7.27 -8.56
CA ASN A 78 -14.70 -8.64 -8.90
C ASN A 78 -13.34 -9.01 -8.30
N ALA A 79 -12.34 -8.12 -8.41
CA ALA A 79 -11.02 -8.31 -7.82
C ALA A 79 -11.09 -8.41 -6.29
N GLY A 80 -11.93 -7.62 -5.64
CA GLY A 80 -12.05 -7.55 -4.18
C GLY A 80 -12.80 -8.71 -3.52
N ARG A 81 -13.22 -9.71 -4.30
CA ARG A 81 -13.73 -11.00 -3.80
C ARG A 81 -14.91 -10.89 -2.83
N GLY A 82 -15.81 -9.93 -3.07
CA GLY A 82 -17.04 -9.75 -2.26
C GLY A 82 -16.81 -9.05 -0.93
N LEU A 83 -15.69 -8.32 -0.77
CA LEU A 83 -15.38 -7.54 0.43
C LEU A 83 -15.24 -6.03 0.15
N CYS A 84 -15.34 -5.58 -1.08
CA CYS A 84 -15.27 -4.15 -1.35
C CYS A 84 -16.45 -3.40 -0.75
N ARG A 85 -16.18 -2.24 -0.16
CA ARG A 85 -17.18 -1.24 0.17
C ARG A 85 -17.61 -0.52 -1.11
N ALA A 86 -18.86 -0.73 -1.54
CA ALA A 86 -19.35 -0.21 -2.81
C ALA A 86 -19.19 1.31 -2.96
N ALA A 87 -19.46 2.08 -1.90
CA ALA A 87 -19.29 3.51 -1.89
C ALA A 87 -17.82 3.96 -2.11
N ALA A 88 -16.84 3.19 -1.61
CA ALA A 88 -15.43 3.48 -1.84
C ALA A 88 -15.01 3.21 -3.30
N VAL A 89 -15.51 2.11 -3.87
CA VAL A 89 -15.29 1.77 -5.28
C VAL A 89 -15.89 2.84 -6.20
N GLU A 90 -17.12 3.24 -5.94
CA GLU A 90 -17.80 4.30 -6.71
C GLU A 90 -17.05 5.64 -6.62
N ALA A 91 -16.59 6.03 -5.42
CA ALA A 91 -15.82 7.24 -5.22
C ALA A 91 -14.50 7.21 -6.02
N LEU A 92 -13.75 6.10 -5.98
CA LEU A 92 -12.54 5.97 -6.76
C LEU A 92 -12.81 6.09 -8.26
N THR A 93 -13.70 5.25 -8.79
CA THR A 93 -13.85 5.08 -10.24
C THR A 93 -14.47 6.31 -10.92
N ARG A 94 -15.36 7.02 -10.24
CA ARG A 94 -15.93 8.28 -10.73
C ARG A 94 -14.92 9.42 -10.78
N HIS A 95 -13.95 9.47 -9.86
CA HIS A 95 -13.01 10.60 -9.77
C HIS A 95 -11.62 10.28 -10.34
N ALA A 96 -11.35 9.05 -10.75
CA ALA A 96 -10.06 8.64 -11.29
C ALA A 96 -9.61 9.48 -12.49
N ALA A 97 -10.51 9.74 -13.45
CA ALA A 97 -10.19 10.55 -14.64
C ALA A 97 -9.82 11.99 -14.27
N ALA A 98 -10.54 12.60 -13.31
CA ALA A 98 -10.25 13.94 -12.81
C ALA A 98 -8.89 13.99 -12.08
N ALA A 99 -8.54 12.95 -11.31
CA ALA A 99 -7.25 12.86 -10.65
C ALA A 99 -6.08 12.82 -11.66
N VAL A 100 -6.23 12.06 -12.75
CA VAL A 100 -5.23 12.03 -13.84
C VAL A 100 -5.12 13.41 -14.51
N ALA A 101 -6.26 14.08 -14.79
CA ALA A 101 -6.26 15.42 -15.38
C ALA A 101 -5.54 16.43 -14.48
N GLU A 102 -5.83 16.44 -13.18
CA GLU A 102 -5.19 17.33 -12.21
C GLU A 102 -3.67 17.11 -12.14
N LEU A 103 -3.21 15.86 -12.12
CA LEU A 103 -1.78 15.56 -12.13
C LEU A 103 -1.09 16.08 -13.41
N ARG A 104 -1.75 16.02 -14.55
CA ARG A 104 -1.25 16.62 -15.80
C ARG A 104 -1.15 18.15 -15.70
N GLU A 105 -2.17 18.80 -15.17
CA GLU A 105 -2.17 20.25 -14.93
C GLU A 105 -1.05 20.68 -13.99
N ARG A 106 -0.72 19.83 -12.99
CA ARG A 106 0.43 20.02 -12.09
C ARG A 106 1.79 19.73 -12.74
N GLY A 107 1.80 19.30 -14.01
CA GLY A 107 3.02 19.11 -14.80
C GLY A 107 3.56 17.68 -14.82
N VAL A 108 2.79 16.68 -14.34
CA VAL A 108 3.15 15.27 -14.53
C VAL A 108 3.01 14.92 -16.03
N ARG A 109 4.06 14.38 -16.62
CA ARG A 109 4.08 13.96 -18.03
C ARG A 109 3.79 12.48 -18.14
N PHE A 110 2.57 12.16 -18.53
CA PHE A 110 2.17 10.79 -18.86
C PHE A 110 2.54 10.41 -20.29
N ASP A 111 2.70 9.12 -20.52
CA ASP A 111 3.02 8.57 -21.84
C ASP A 111 1.86 8.82 -22.81
N THR A 112 2.20 9.15 -24.06
CA THR A 112 1.23 9.47 -25.11
C THR A 112 1.36 8.50 -26.27
N ASP A 113 0.24 8.25 -26.96
CA ASP A 113 0.21 7.53 -28.22
C ASP A 113 0.71 8.39 -29.40
N ARG A 114 0.75 7.81 -30.59
CA ARG A 114 1.23 8.47 -31.82
C ARG A 114 0.35 9.67 -32.22
N ASN A 115 -0.85 9.79 -31.69
CA ASN A 115 -1.79 10.87 -31.97
C ASN A 115 -1.76 11.96 -30.90
N GLY A 116 -0.91 11.83 -29.87
CA GLY A 116 -0.80 12.75 -28.74
C GLY A 116 -1.84 12.54 -27.63
N GLY A 117 -2.69 11.51 -27.74
CA GLY A 117 -3.58 11.04 -26.68
C GLY A 117 -2.81 10.29 -25.60
N LEU A 118 -3.43 10.04 -24.42
CA LEU A 118 -2.81 9.21 -23.39
C LEU A 118 -2.67 7.76 -23.87
N SER A 119 -1.48 7.19 -23.70
CA SER A 119 -1.27 5.76 -23.95
C SER A 119 -1.86 4.95 -22.80
N LEU A 120 -2.76 4.02 -23.15
CA LEU A 120 -3.48 3.20 -22.16
C LEU A 120 -3.03 1.74 -22.25
N ALA A 121 -2.53 1.20 -21.14
CA ALA A 121 -2.14 -0.19 -21.02
C ALA A 121 -3.24 -1.06 -20.39
N LEU A 122 -3.10 -2.38 -20.54
CA LEU A 122 -3.92 -3.40 -19.89
C LEU A 122 -3.10 -4.11 -18.82
N GLU A 123 -3.66 -4.25 -17.62
CA GLU A 123 -3.09 -5.07 -16.55
C GLU A 123 -4.10 -6.14 -16.10
N GLY A 124 -3.62 -7.15 -15.36
CA GLY A 124 -4.44 -8.29 -14.94
C GLY A 124 -5.66 -7.89 -14.11
N GLY A 125 -6.78 -8.55 -14.40
CA GLY A 125 -8.06 -8.27 -13.75
C GLY A 125 -8.85 -7.11 -14.35
N HIS A 126 -8.29 -6.34 -15.29
CA HIS A 126 -9.00 -5.29 -16.00
C HIS A 126 -9.67 -5.81 -17.29
N SER A 127 -10.92 -5.39 -17.52
CA SER A 127 -11.69 -5.71 -18.72
C SER A 127 -11.44 -4.74 -19.88
N ALA A 128 -10.71 -3.64 -19.66
CA ALA A 128 -10.40 -2.61 -20.64
C ALA A 128 -8.99 -2.01 -20.42
N ARG A 129 -8.39 -1.45 -21.49
CA ARG A 129 -7.16 -0.67 -21.38
C ARG A 129 -7.47 0.65 -20.71
N ARG A 130 -7.00 0.84 -19.48
CA ARG A 130 -7.24 2.06 -18.68
C ARG A 130 -6.07 2.51 -17.82
N ILE A 131 -4.93 1.85 -17.93
CA ILE A 131 -3.77 2.14 -17.10
C ILE A 131 -2.91 3.20 -17.78
N VAL A 132 -2.74 4.34 -17.11
CA VAL A 132 -1.91 5.46 -17.56
C VAL A 132 -0.54 5.34 -16.92
N HIS A 133 0.52 5.36 -17.72
CA HIS A 133 1.91 5.31 -17.27
C HIS A 133 2.64 6.63 -17.53
N ALA A 134 3.78 6.82 -16.86
CA ALA A 134 4.71 7.91 -17.11
C ALA A 134 6.13 7.36 -17.16
N GLY A 135 6.83 7.60 -18.28
CA GLY A 135 8.18 7.08 -18.50
C GLY A 135 8.23 5.55 -18.54
N GLY A 136 7.22 4.90 -19.11
CA GLY A 136 7.05 3.45 -19.09
C GLY A 136 6.82 2.93 -17.66
N ALA A 137 7.77 2.14 -17.13
CA ALA A 137 7.70 1.59 -15.77
C ALA A 137 8.27 2.54 -14.68
N GLN A 138 8.12 3.86 -14.82
CA GLN A 138 8.63 4.86 -13.87
C GLN A 138 7.54 5.82 -13.37
N THR A 139 6.29 5.41 -13.42
CA THR A 139 5.14 6.26 -13.09
C THR A 139 5.25 6.88 -11.69
N GLY A 140 5.63 6.07 -10.70
CA GLY A 140 5.83 6.54 -9.35
C GLY A 140 6.88 7.64 -9.25
N ARG A 141 8.04 7.47 -9.89
CA ARG A 141 9.11 8.46 -9.94
C ARG A 141 8.66 9.78 -10.58
N ALA A 142 7.97 9.71 -11.70
CA ALA A 142 7.50 10.90 -12.41
C ALA A 142 6.50 11.71 -11.55
N ILE A 143 5.57 11.02 -10.89
CA ILE A 143 4.55 11.67 -10.06
C ILE A 143 5.15 12.21 -8.76
N THR A 144 5.85 11.36 -7.99
CA THR A 144 6.38 11.78 -6.68
C THR A 144 7.47 12.82 -6.81
N GLY A 145 8.33 12.73 -7.83
CA GLY A 145 9.32 13.76 -8.10
C GLY A 145 8.68 15.12 -8.37
N ARG A 146 7.66 15.15 -9.24
CA ARG A 146 6.94 16.40 -9.51
C ARG A 146 6.21 16.96 -8.30
N LEU A 147 5.55 16.12 -7.51
CA LEU A 147 4.87 16.56 -6.29
C LEU A 147 5.86 17.05 -5.23
N ALA A 148 7.02 16.40 -5.08
CA ALA A 148 8.08 16.84 -4.17
C ALA A 148 8.61 18.24 -4.54
N GLU A 149 8.83 18.52 -5.84
CA GLU A 149 9.19 19.87 -6.32
C GLU A 149 8.14 20.91 -5.94
N LEU A 150 6.85 20.59 -6.13
CA LEU A 150 5.75 21.51 -5.83
C LEU A 150 5.61 21.74 -4.32
N VAL A 151 5.77 20.69 -3.50
CA VAL A 151 5.76 20.78 -2.04
C VAL A 151 6.93 21.64 -1.55
N ALA A 152 8.14 21.39 -2.02
CA ALA A 152 9.33 22.16 -1.64
C ALA A 152 9.26 23.65 -2.04
N ALA A 153 8.53 23.97 -3.11
CA ALA A 153 8.30 25.34 -3.56
C ALA A 153 7.14 26.04 -2.84
N ASN A 154 6.33 25.33 -2.05
CA ASN A 154 5.15 25.89 -1.41
C ASN A 154 5.48 26.42 0.00
N PRO A 155 5.40 27.76 0.24
CA PRO A 155 5.75 28.34 1.54
C PRO A 155 4.79 27.95 2.69
N GLY A 156 3.64 27.37 2.40
CA GLY A 156 2.69 26.85 3.38
C GLY A 156 3.03 25.45 3.89
N VAL A 157 4.11 24.81 3.35
CA VAL A 157 4.53 23.47 3.76
C VAL A 157 5.94 23.51 4.33
N GLU A 158 6.09 23.17 5.60
CA GLU A 158 7.37 22.85 6.21
C GLU A 158 7.66 21.36 6.02
N VAL A 159 8.82 21.00 5.50
CA VAL A 159 9.23 19.62 5.25
C VAL A 159 10.34 19.22 6.23
N LEU A 160 10.08 18.16 6.99
CA LEU A 160 11.03 17.54 7.90
C LEU A 160 11.45 16.18 7.32
N GLU A 161 12.49 16.17 6.50
CA GLU A 161 13.09 14.95 5.97
C GLU A 161 13.95 14.24 7.01
N GLU A 162 14.24 12.97 6.79
CA GLU A 162 15.06 12.10 7.65
C GLU A 162 14.59 12.14 9.13
N THR A 163 13.29 12.36 9.33
CA THR A 163 12.65 12.50 10.64
C THR A 163 11.58 11.43 10.78
N SER A 164 11.74 10.57 11.82
CA SER A 164 10.79 9.49 12.10
C SER A 164 9.70 9.94 13.08
N ALA A 165 8.44 9.64 12.75
CA ALA A 165 7.35 9.66 13.72
C ALA A 165 7.49 8.45 14.64
N VAL A 166 7.56 8.68 15.96
CA VAL A 166 7.76 7.64 16.98
C VAL A 166 6.53 7.40 17.85
N ALA A 167 5.57 8.33 17.86
CA ALA A 167 4.26 8.15 18.47
C ALA A 167 3.25 9.15 17.88
N LEU A 168 1.97 8.86 17.99
CA LEU A 168 0.94 9.89 17.83
C LEU A 168 0.71 10.57 19.19
N TRP A 169 0.54 11.87 19.17
CA TRP A 169 0.23 12.64 20.37
C TRP A 169 -1.26 12.51 20.67
N SER A 170 -1.61 11.54 21.52
CA SER A 170 -3.00 11.17 21.83
C SER A 170 -3.14 10.77 23.29
N ASP A 171 -4.33 10.99 23.85
CA ASP A 171 -4.77 10.48 25.15
C ASP A 171 -5.76 9.30 25.02
N GLY A 172 -5.91 8.76 23.81
CA GLY A 172 -6.88 7.72 23.48
C GLY A 172 -8.28 8.22 23.13
N SER A 173 -8.61 9.47 23.44
CA SER A 173 -9.90 10.09 23.08
C SER A 173 -9.80 10.96 21.81
N ARG A 174 -8.62 11.52 21.55
CA ARG A 174 -8.32 12.33 20.36
C ARG A 174 -6.82 12.35 20.05
N CYS A 175 -6.49 12.64 18.79
CA CYS A 175 -5.14 12.92 18.33
C CYS A 175 -4.93 14.45 18.33
N ALA A 176 -3.87 14.92 18.97
CA ALA A 176 -3.48 16.32 19.05
C ALA A 176 -2.18 16.63 18.27
N GLY A 177 -1.64 15.64 17.55
CA GLY A 177 -0.40 15.82 16.81
C GLY A 177 0.43 14.54 16.66
N VAL A 178 1.71 14.71 16.40
CA VAL A 178 2.69 13.63 16.25
C VAL A 178 3.94 13.91 17.08
N VAL A 179 4.54 12.88 17.62
CA VAL A 179 5.85 12.92 18.29
C VAL A 179 6.88 12.31 17.34
N THR A 180 7.93 13.05 17.08
CA THR A 180 9.07 12.63 16.26
C THR A 180 10.31 12.42 17.13
N GLU A 181 11.37 11.89 16.55
CA GLU A 181 12.69 11.81 17.19
C GLU A 181 13.25 13.20 17.55
N ALA A 182 12.88 14.23 16.79
CA ALA A 182 13.33 15.60 16.96
C ALA A 182 12.48 16.44 17.94
N GLY A 183 11.24 16.02 18.22
CA GLY A 183 10.32 16.76 19.07
C GLY A 183 8.84 16.46 18.79
N ALA A 184 7.95 17.18 19.48
CA ALA A 184 6.50 17.05 19.30
C ALA A 184 5.97 18.14 18.35
N ILE A 185 5.02 17.78 17.50
CA ILE A 185 4.34 18.68 16.56
C ILE A 185 2.84 18.62 16.89
N GLY A 186 2.32 19.71 17.46
CA GLY A 186 0.89 19.89 17.72
C GLY A 186 0.14 20.20 16.42
N ALA A 187 -1.01 19.58 16.21
CA ALA A 187 -1.81 19.80 15.01
C ALA A 187 -3.30 19.59 15.28
N ARG A 188 -4.15 20.38 14.61
CA ARG A 188 -5.61 20.18 14.62
C ARG A 188 -6.02 18.90 13.86
N ALA A 189 -5.25 18.55 12.85
CA ALA A 189 -5.40 17.32 12.08
C ALA A 189 -4.03 16.64 11.89
N THR A 190 -3.95 15.34 12.18
CA THR A 190 -2.79 14.51 11.86
C THR A 190 -3.18 13.50 10.78
N VAL A 191 -2.49 13.51 9.65
CA VAL A 191 -2.76 12.63 8.51
C VAL A 191 -1.68 11.59 8.39
N LEU A 192 -2.04 10.31 8.55
CA LEU A 192 -1.14 9.19 8.25
C LEU A 192 -1.17 8.87 6.75
N ALA A 193 -0.02 8.97 6.11
CA ALA A 193 0.24 8.62 4.72
C ALA A 193 1.51 7.73 4.61
N THR A 194 1.68 6.86 5.60
CA THR A 194 2.92 6.12 5.87
C THR A 194 3.15 4.92 4.96
N GLY A 195 2.24 4.64 4.04
CA GLY A 195 2.27 3.45 3.20
C GLY A 195 1.95 2.16 3.96
N GLY A 196 2.14 1.02 3.31
CA GLY A 196 1.75 -0.29 3.81
C GLY A 196 2.81 -1.01 4.64
N GLY A 197 2.59 -2.32 4.80
CA GLY A 197 3.38 -3.20 5.64
C GLY A 197 4.03 -4.37 4.92
N ALA A 198 4.10 -4.38 3.59
CA ALA A 198 4.54 -5.57 2.84
C ALA A 198 6.00 -5.97 3.08
N ALA A 199 6.86 -5.07 3.55
CA ALA A 199 8.23 -5.42 3.97
C ALA A 199 8.31 -6.05 5.36
N LEU A 200 7.17 -6.34 5.98
CA LEU A 200 7.11 -7.23 7.15
C LEU A 200 7.27 -8.71 6.78
N TRP A 201 7.03 -9.07 5.53
CA TRP A 201 7.32 -10.40 4.99
C TRP A 201 8.75 -10.47 4.46
N LEU A 202 9.43 -11.61 4.65
CA LEU A 202 10.84 -11.79 4.29
C LEU A 202 11.07 -11.55 2.79
N ARG A 203 10.22 -12.13 1.90
CA ARG A 203 10.26 -11.81 0.46
C ARG A 203 9.22 -10.74 0.14
N THR A 204 9.68 -9.60 -0.33
CA THR A 204 8.85 -8.43 -0.58
C THR A 204 9.31 -7.66 -1.80
N THR A 205 8.37 -7.03 -2.51
CA THR A 205 8.67 -6.08 -3.59
C THR A 205 8.84 -4.65 -3.09
N ASN A 206 8.68 -4.42 -1.78
CA ASN A 206 8.67 -3.09 -1.18
C ASN A 206 10.02 -2.73 -0.54
N PRO A 207 10.36 -1.45 -0.45
CA PRO A 207 11.50 -1.00 0.34
C PRO A 207 11.38 -1.47 1.80
N TRP A 208 12.49 -1.82 2.41
CA TRP A 208 12.56 -2.38 3.78
C TRP A 208 11.89 -1.53 4.87
N GLY A 209 11.59 -0.29 4.56
CA GLY A 209 10.86 0.60 5.46
C GLY A 209 9.34 0.49 5.40
N ALA A 210 8.75 -0.25 4.47
CA ALA A 210 7.30 -0.46 4.38
C ALA A 210 6.85 -1.54 5.39
N ILE A 211 6.89 -1.20 6.67
CA ILE A 211 6.69 -2.11 7.82
C ILE A 211 5.35 -1.91 8.53
N GLY A 212 4.44 -1.11 7.95
CA GLY A 212 3.11 -0.87 8.53
C GLY A 212 3.13 0.02 9.77
N ALA A 213 4.14 0.89 9.90
CA ALA A 213 4.29 1.77 11.06
C ALA A 213 3.04 2.60 11.36
N GLY A 214 2.33 3.11 10.33
CA GLY A 214 1.10 3.89 10.52
C GLY A 214 -0.02 3.13 11.22
N ALA A 215 -0.22 1.85 10.89
CA ALA A 215 -1.22 1.02 11.56
C ALA A 215 -0.84 0.79 13.03
N VAL A 216 0.45 0.56 13.32
CA VAL A 216 0.95 0.41 14.70
C VAL A 216 0.79 1.70 15.49
N LEU A 217 1.20 2.84 14.92
CA LEU A 217 1.06 4.16 15.54
C LEU A 217 -0.41 4.50 15.83
N ALA A 218 -1.28 4.27 14.86
CA ALA A 218 -2.72 4.54 14.99
C ALA A 218 -3.37 3.67 16.08
N HIS A 219 -3.10 2.36 16.06
CA HIS A 219 -3.65 1.44 17.05
C HIS A 219 -3.15 1.76 18.46
N ALA A 220 -1.86 2.04 18.64
CA ALA A 220 -1.29 2.43 19.93
C ALA A 220 -1.88 3.75 20.47
N ALA A 221 -2.32 4.65 19.57
CA ALA A 221 -2.97 5.91 19.92
C ALA A 221 -4.48 5.77 20.22
N GLY A 222 -5.09 4.62 19.96
CA GLY A 222 -6.50 4.36 20.21
C GLY A 222 -7.39 4.27 18.96
N ALA A 223 -6.82 4.30 17.75
CA ALA A 223 -7.60 4.09 16.52
C ALA A 223 -7.78 2.59 16.20
N ALA A 224 -8.89 2.24 15.56
CA ALA A 224 -9.13 0.89 15.07
C ALA A 224 -8.38 0.61 13.75
N VAL A 225 -8.02 -0.67 13.55
CA VAL A 225 -7.45 -1.18 12.30
C VAL A 225 -8.30 -2.35 11.79
N ALA A 226 -8.28 -2.61 10.47
CA ALA A 226 -9.08 -3.69 9.90
C ALA A 226 -8.37 -4.39 8.74
N ASP A 227 -8.85 -5.62 8.43
CA ASP A 227 -8.50 -6.40 7.23
C ASP A 227 -7.00 -6.67 7.08
N LEU A 228 -6.25 -6.70 8.17
CA LEU A 228 -4.79 -6.85 8.17
C LEU A 228 -4.33 -8.23 7.70
N GLU A 229 -5.22 -9.23 7.66
CA GLU A 229 -4.98 -10.56 7.13
C GLU A 229 -4.78 -10.58 5.60
N PHE A 230 -5.19 -9.52 4.91
CA PHE A 230 -5.09 -9.44 3.45
C PHE A 230 -3.81 -8.74 3.00
N CYS A 231 -2.78 -9.53 2.78
CA CYS A 231 -1.56 -9.11 2.08
C CYS A 231 -1.55 -9.71 0.67
N GLN A 232 -1.58 -8.86 -0.35
CA GLN A 232 -1.47 -9.30 -1.74
C GLN A 232 -0.02 -9.68 -2.03
N PHE A 233 0.18 -10.87 -2.61
CA PHE A 233 1.47 -11.29 -3.12
C PHE A 233 1.53 -11.02 -4.63
N HIS A 234 2.59 -10.32 -5.07
CA HIS A 234 2.84 -10.15 -6.50
C HIS A 234 3.39 -11.45 -7.07
N PRO A 235 2.79 -11.99 -8.15
CA PRO A 235 3.15 -13.31 -8.64
C PRO A 235 4.59 -13.39 -9.18
N THR A 236 5.08 -12.33 -9.81
CA THR A 236 6.34 -12.30 -10.55
C THR A 236 7.34 -11.33 -9.91
N ALA A 237 8.00 -11.77 -8.86
CA ALA A 237 9.20 -11.15 -8.32
C ALA A 237 10.40 -12.08 -8.59
N LEU A 238 11.58 -11.53 -8.81
CA LEU A 238 12.80 -12.33 -8.97
C LEU A 238 12.98 -13.28 -7.78
N ALA A 239 13.27 -14.53 -8.06
CA ALA A 239 13.55 -15.56 -7.06
C ALA A 239 15.04 -15.87 -7.06
N LEU A 240 15.77 -15.18 -6.21
CA LEU A 240 17.24 -15.25 -6.09
C LEU A 240 17.62 -15.39 -4.60
N PRO A 241 17.31 -16.51 -3.95
CA PRO A 241 17.54 -16.67 -2.52
C PRO A 241 18.98 -16.36 -2.12
N GLY A 242 19.17 -15.42 -1.19
CA GLY A 242 20.49 -14.98 -0.71
C GLY A 242 21.12 -13.83 -1.53
N ASP A 243 20.51 -13.37 -2.61
CA ASP A 243 20.91 -12.15 -3.33
C ASP A 243 20.12 -10.94 -2.83
N GLU A 244 20.72 -9.77 -2.83
CA GLU A 244 20.07 -8.50 -2.44
C GLU A 244 18.89 -8.12 -3.35
N ARG A 245 18.79 -8.71 -4.53
CA ARG A 245 17.74 -8.51 -5.53
C ARG A 245 16.61 -9.52 -5.41
N ASP A 246 16.66 -10.48 -4.46
CA ASP A 246 15.53 -11.37 -4.21
C ASP A 246 14.28 -10.55 -3.87
N GLY A 247 13.16 -10.88 -4.51
CA GLY A 247 11.91 -10.13 -4.37
C GLY A 247 11.78 -8.89 -5.28
N THR A 248 12.78 -8.57 -6.11
CA THR A 248 12.67 -7.44 -7.06
C THR A 248 11.49 -7.64 -8.00
N LEU A 249 10.64 -6.62 -8.08
CA LEU A 249 9.41 -6.64 -8.88
C LEU A 249 9.70 -6.73 -10.38
N LEU A 250 9.14 -7.75 -11.04
CA LEU A 250 8.97 -7.80 -12.48
C LEU A 250 7.52 -7.42 -12.80
N THR A 251 7.33 -6.21 -13.33
CA THR A 251 6.01 -5.57 -13.51
C THR A 251 4.99 -6.46 -14.23
N GLU A 252 3.73 -6.31 -13.85
CA GLU A 252 2.61 -7.03 -14.47
C GLU A 252 2.43 -6.69 -15.95
N ALA A 253 2.84 -5.51 -16.39
CA ALA A 253 2.79 -5.10 -17.78
C ALA A 253 3.54 -6.07 -18.72
N LEU A 254 4.59 -6.75 -18.24
CA LEU A 254 5.29 -7.80 -19.00
C LEU A 254 4.34 -8.92 -19.42
N ARG A 255 3.48 -9.36 -18.49
CA ARG A 255 2.47 -10.40 -18.78
C ARG A 255 1.38 -9.87 -19.70
N GLY A 256 1.02 -8.59 -19.55
CA GLY A 256 0.12 -7.89 -20.46
C GLY A 256 0.65 -7.80 -21.89
N GLU A 257 1.96 -7.69 -22.07
CA GLU A 257 2.63 -7.66 -23.38
C GLU A 257 3.04 -9.06 -23.88
N GLY A 258 2.70 -10.12 -23.15
CA GLY A 258 2.79 -11.50 -23.67
C GLY A 258 3.82 -12.41 -23.01
N ALA A 259 4.51 -11.97 -21.93
CA ALA A 259 5.38 -12.85 -21.16
C ALA A 259 4.60 -14.04 -20.58
N LYS A 260 5.21 -15.24 -20.57
CA LYS A 260 4.58 -16.50 -20.16
C LYS A 260 5.18 -17.06 -18.88
N LEU A 261 4.31 -17.66 -18.05
CA LEU A 261 4.72 -18.42 -16.89
C LEU A 261 4.93 -19.89 -17.26
N LEU A 262 6.14 -20.39 -17.00
CA LEU A 262 6.56 -21.75 -17.34
C LEU A 262 6.92 -22.51 -16.06
N ASP A 263 6.55 -23.79 -16.03
CA ASP A 263 6.95 -24.75 -14.99
C ASP A 263 8.37 -25.28 -15.22
N ALA A 264 8.83 -26.20 -14.37
CA ALA A 264 10.16 -26.79 -14.46
C ALA A 264 10.39 -27.56 -15.78
N SER A 265 9.34 -27.99 -16.48
CA SER A 265 9.44 -28.65 -17.79
C SER A 265 9.48 -27.67 -18.96
N GLY A 266 9.33 -26.37 -18.71
CA GLY A 266 9.18 -25.33 -19.74
C GLY A 266 7.77 -25.21 -20.31
N SER A 267 6.78 -25.81 -19.67
CA SER A 267 5.38 -25.79 -20.12
C SER A 267 4.58 -24.66 -19.42
N ARG A 268 3.71 -23.97 -20.18
CA ARG A 268 2.78 -22.99 -19.64
C ARG A 268 1.71 -23.68 -18.77
N PHE A 269 1.42 -23.14 -17.59
CA PHE A 269 0.53 -23.79 -16.62
C PHE A 269 -0.63 -22.92 -16.11
N THR A 270 -0.70 -21.63 -16.46
CA THR A 270 -1.73 -20.71 -15.97
C THR A 270 -2.11 -19.65 -16.98
N ASP A 271 -3.23 -18.93 -16.73
CA ASP A 271 -3.56 -17.68 -17.40
C ASP A 271 -2.85 -16.51 -16.69
N GLU A 272 -1.88 -15.92 -17.35
CA GLU A 272 -1.04 -14.86 -16.81
C GLU A 272 -1.79 -13.55 -16.53
N LEU A 273 -2.95 -13.35 -17.18
CA LEU A 273 -3.78 -12.15 -17.02
C LEU A 273 -4.92 -12.32 -15.99
N ALA A 274 -5.04 -13.50 -15.40
CA ALA A 274 -5.93 -13.70 -14.27
C ALA A 274 -5.56 -12.76 -13.08
N PRO A 275 -6.50 -12.44 -12.17
CA PRO A 275 -6.20 -11.66 -10.97
C PRO A 275 -5.04 -12.24 -10.15
N ARG A 276 -4.26 -11.37 -9.52
CA ARG A 276 -3.00 -11.73 -8.84
C ARG A 276 -3.12 -12.86 -7.84
N ASP A 277 -4.22 -12.91 -7.07
CA ASP A 277 -4.48 -13.98 -6.11
C ASP A 277 -4.60 -15.36 -6.77
N GLN A 278 -5.13 -15.42 -7.98
CA GLN A 278 -5.25 -16.67 -8.76
C GLN A 278 -3.91 -17.08 -9.36
N VAL A 279 -3.18 -16.14 -9.98
CA VAL A 279 -1.84 -16.41 -10.55
C VAL A 279 -0.88 -16.82 -9.45
N THR A 280 -0.88 -16.13 -8.31
CA THR A 280 -0.07 -16.49 -7.13
C THR A 280 -0.38 -17.91 -6.66
N ALA A 281 -1.67 -18.26 -6.59
CA ALA A 281 -2.09 -19.60 -6.20
C ALA A 281 -1.56 -20.67 -7.16
N ALA A 282 -1.71 -20.44 -8.46
CA ALA A 282 -1.25 -21.37 -9.49
C ALA A 282 0.29 -21.57 -9.43
N ILE A 283 1.04 -20.49 -9.18
CA ILE A 283 2.49 -20.57 -9.01
C ILE A 283 2.86 -21.40 -7.77
N LEU A 284 2.21 -21.16 -6.63
CA LEU A 284 2.46 -21.92 -5.40
C LEU A 284 2.14 -23.41 -5.54
N ASP A 285 1.01 -23.71 -6.20
CA ASP A 285 0.62 -25.10 -6.50
C ASP A 285 1.63 -25.77 -7.44
N ARG A 286 2.20 -25.01 -8.38
CA ARG A 286 3.21 -25.51 -9.31
C ARG A 286 4.56 -25.73 -8.63
N ILE A 287 5.03 -24.78 -7.82
CA ILE A 287 6.24 -24.89 -7.01
C ILE A 287 6.20 -26.15 -6.12
N GLU A 288 5.05 -26.40 -5.47
CA GLU A 288 4.88 -27.59 -4.64
C GLU A 288 4.90 -28.88 -5.47
N ALA A 289 4.19 -28.91 -6.60
CA ALA A 289 4.13 -30.10 -7.45
C ALA A 289 5.47 -30.42 -8.11
N ASP A 290 6.28 -29.41 -8.45
CA ASP A 290 7.59 -29.59 -9.09
C ASP A 290 8.72 -29.77 -8.05
N HIS A 291 8.43 -29.62 -6.75
CA HIS A 291 9.43 -29.64 -5.66
C HIS A 291 10.55 -28.60 -5.87
N THR A 292 10.18 -27.40 -6.34
CA THR A 292 11.10 -26.27 -6.59
C THR A 292 10.80 -25.13 -5.60
N ASP A 293 11.56 -24.03 -5.67
CA ASP A 293 11.32 -22.80 -4.91
C ASP A 293 10.86 -21.62 -5.81
N HIS A 294 10.80 -21.85 -7.12
CA HIS A 294 10.40 -20.86 -8.12
C HIS A 294 9.76 -21.52 -9.35
N VAL A 295 9.15 -20.69 -10.19
CA VAL A 295 8.76 -20.98 -11.58
C VAL A 295 9.54 -20.04 -12.50
N HIS A 296 9.33 -20.11 -13.80
CA HIS A 296 10.04 -19.26 -14.75
C HIS A 296 9.11 -18.28 -15.45
N LEU A 297 9.58 -17.04 -15.67
CA LEU A 297 8.93 -16.05 -16.53
C LEU A 297 9.71 -15.92 -17.84
N ASP A 298 9.08 -16.26 -18.95
CA ASP A 298 9.67 -16.15 -20.29
C ASP A 298 9.51 -14.73 -20.82
N LEU A 299 10.63 -13.99 -20.88
CA LEU A 299 10.70 -12.63 -21.39
C LEU A 299 11.21 -12.54 -22.83
N ARG A 300 11.58 -13.65 -23.47
CA ARG A 300 12.11 -13.68 -24.85
C ARG A 300 11.16 -13.07 -25.90
N PRO A 301 9.83 -13.13 -25.75
CA PRO A 301 8.90 -12.45 -26.66
C PRO A 301 8.77 -10.93 -26.43
N ILE A 302 9.37 -10.39 -25.35
CA ILE A 302 9.18 -9.02 -24.91
C ILE A 302 10.30 -8.12 -25.45
N SER A 303 9.92 -6.95 -26.00
CA SER A 303 10.91 -5.96 -26.46
C SER A 303 11.63 -5.30 -25.27
N PRO A 304 12.98 -5.36 -25.19
CA PRO A 304 13.75 -4.70 -24.15
C PRO A 304 13.55 -3.19 -24.08
N GLU A 305 13.28 -2.53 -25.21
CA GLU A 305 13.05 -1.08 -25.29
C GLU A 305 11.79 -0.65 -24.53
N GLY A 306 10.77 -1.53 -24.43
CA GLY A 306 9.57 -1.29 -23.66
C GLY A 306 9.78 -1.38 -22.15
N PHE A 307 10.81 -2.13 -21.70
CA PHE A 307 11.07 -2.44 -20.28
C PHE A 307 12.56 -2.38 -19.93
N PRO A 308 13.27 -1.28 -20.25
CA PRO A 308 14.72 -1.24 -20.13
C PRO A 308 15.23 -1.51 -18.71
N ASN A 309 14.49 -1.05 -17.68
CA ASN A 309 14.86 -1.26 -16.28
C ASN A 309 14.76 -2.72 -15.86
N VAL A 310 13.75 -3.45 -16.34
CA VAL A 310 13.56 -4.88 -16.03
C VAL A 310 14.70 -5.69 -16.62
N PHE A 311 15.01 -5.49 -17.91
CA PHE A 311 16.11 -6.17 -18.59
C PHE A 311 17.46 -5.85 -17.96
N ALA A 312 17.70 -4.57 -17.60
CA ALA A 312 18.91 -4.15 -16.89
C ALA A 312 19.03 -4.83 -15.52
N THR A 313 17.93 -4.93 -14.76
CA THR A 313 17.91 -5.60 -13.46
C THR A 313 18.22 -7.09 -13.60
N CYS A 314 17.60 -7.79 -14.55
CA CYS A 314 17.91 -9.21 -14.81
C CYS A 314 19.38 -9.42 -15.15
N ARG A 315 19.94 -8.61 -16.06
CA ARG A 315 21.36 -8.70 -16.43
C ARG A 315 22.30 -8.39 -15.26
N ALA A 316 21.96 -7.40 -14.41
CA ALA A 316 22.72 -7.10 -13.20
C ALA A 316 22.68 -8.24 -12.18
N SER A 317 21.68 -9.12 -12.27
CA SER A 317 21.55 -10.35 -11.47
C SER A 317 22.20 -11.57 -12.14
N GLY A 318 22.93 -11.39 -13.23
CA GLY A 318 23.60 -12.48 -13.96
C GLY A 318 22.66 -13.31 -14.86
N LEU A 319 21.43 -12.83 -15.12
CA LEU A 319 20.44 -13.48 -15.98
C LEU A 319 20.40 -12.80 -17.35
N ASP A 320 20.22 -13.58 -18.42
CA ASP A 320 20.00 -13.05 -19.77
C ASP A 320 18.55 -13.30 -20.22
N PRO A 321 17.64 -12.32 -19.96
CA PRO A 321 16.20 -12.49 -20.25
C PRO A 321 15.86 -12.56 -21.74
N GLU A 322 16.81 -12.27 -22.65
CA GLU A 322 16.64 -12.46 -24.10
C GLU A 322 16.96 -13.89 -24.55
N CYS A 323 17.76 -14.62 -23.77
CA CYS A 323 18.19 -15.98 -24.09
C CYS A 323 17.47 -17.05 -23.29
N GLU A 324 17.12 -16.76 -22.03
CA GLU A 324 16.55 -17.75 -21.10
C GLU A 324 15.40 -17.18 -20.26
N PRO A 325 14.43 -18.00 -19.84
CA PRO A 325 13.41 -17.58 -18.88
C PRO A 325 14.03 -17.27 -17.52
N VAL A 326 13.49 -16.26 -16.81
CA VAL A 326 14.00 -15.81 -15.51
C VAL A 326 13.25 -16.45 -14.36
N PRO A 327 13.93 -16.82 -13.25
CA PRO A 327 13.29 -17.41 -12.10
C PRO A 327 12.44 -16.39 -11.36
N VAL A 328 11.18 -16.74 -11.05
CA VAL A 328 10.23 -15.89 -10.34
C VAL A 328 9.45 -16.66 -9.29
N ALA A 329 9.11 -15.98 -8.20
CA ALA A 329 8.21 -16.50 -7.17
C ALA A 329 7.36 -15.38 -6.57
N PRO A 330 6.25 -15.70 -5.87
CA PRO A 330 5.44 -14.70 -5.22
C PRO A 330 6.19 -13.94 -4.11
N ALA A 331 5.96 -12.62 -4.03
CA ALA A 331 6.49 -11.75 -2.97
C ALA A 331 5.41 -10.84 -2.41
N ALA A 332 5.45 -10.53 -1.12
CA ALA A 332 4.53 -9.59 -0.49
C ALA A 332 4.63 -8.23 -1.18
N HIS A 333 3.48 -7.63 -1.52
CA HIS A 333 3.45 -6.47 -2.39
C HIS A 333 2.57 -5.34 -1.89
N TYR A 334 1.37 -5.64 -1.37
CA TYR A 334 0.39 -4.64 -0.94
C TYR A 334 -0.48 -5.19 0.19
N VAL A 335 -0.69 -4.40 1.24
CA VAL A 335 -1.60 -4.75 2.34
C VAL A 335 -2.91 -3.99 2.14
N MET A 336 -4.03 -4.70 1.95
CA MET A 336 -5.34 -4.09 1.74
C MET A 336 -5.93 -3.52 3.02
N GLY A 337 -5.58 -4.09 4.16
CA GLY A 337 -5.96 -3.61 5.49
C GLY A 337 -5.12 -2.42 5.95
N GLY A 338 -5.54 -1.82 7.06
CA GLY A 338 -4.89 -0.64 7.64
C GLY A 338 -5.75 0.04 8.69
N VAL A 339 -5.54 1.34 8.86
CA VAL A 339 -6.31 2.18 9.79
C VAL A 339 -7.74 2.36 9.25
N VAL A 340 -8.74 1.98 10.05
CA VAL A 340 -10.15 2.16 9.68
C VAL A 340 -10.46 3.63 9.49
N CYS A 341 -11.00 3.97 8.33
CA CYS A 341 -11.41 5.35 8.05
C CYS A 341 -12.66 5.44 7.15
N ASP A 342 -13.32 6.58 7.19
CA ASP A 342 -14.37 6.93 6.25
C ASP A 342 -13.80 7.37 4.88
N LEU A 343 -14.67 7.75 3.95
CA LEU A 343 -14.25 8.18 2.61
C LEU A 343 -13.56 9.56 2.59
N ASP A 344 -13.61 10.31 3.69
CA ASP A 344 -12.87 11.56 3.88
C ASP A 344 -11.60 11.35 4.73
N GLY A 345 -11.24 10.08 4.99
CA GLY A 345 -10.07 9.65 5.72
C GLY A 345 -10.15 9.84 7.23
N ARG A 346 -11.30 10.23 7.80
CA ARG A 346 -11.46 10.35 9.26
C ARG A 346 -11.41 8.96 9.87
N THR A 347 -10.53 8.78 10.84
CA THR A 347 -10.39 7.51 11.56
C THR A 347 -11.39 7.42 12.72
N THR A 348 -11.36 6.31 13.46
CA THR A 348 -12.14 6.15 14.69
C THR A 348 -11.64 7.03 15.84
N LEU A 349 -10.44 7.61 15.72
CA LEU A 349 -9.86 8.54 16.68
C LEU A 349 -9.99 9.98 16.18
N PRO A 350 -10.79 10.85 16.81
CA PRO A 350 -10.92 12.25 16.41
C PRO A 350 -9.58 12.96 16.27
N GLY A 351 -9.43 13.82 15.24
CA GLY A 351 -8.18 14.52 14.92
C GLY A 351 -7.17 13.69 14.13
N LEU A 352 -7.41 12.38 13.97
CA LEU A 352 -6.56 11.49 13.18
C LEU A 352 -7.23 11.13 11.85
N TYR A 353 -6.46 11.21 10.77
CA TYR A 353 -6.84 10.87 9.41
C TYR A 353 -5.86 9.83 8.84
N ALA A 354 -6.30 9.06 7.85
CA ALA A 354 -5.46 8.11 7.13
C ALA A 354 -5.74 8.15 5.62
N VAL A 355 -4.70 7.96 4.78
CA VAL A 355 -4.80 8.02 3.33
C VAL A 355 -3.77 7.12 2.64
N GLY A 356 -4.10 6.59 1.48
CA GLY A 356 -3.27 5.65 0.73
C GLY A 356 -3.18 4.30 1.43
N GLU A 357 -2.12 3.54 1.20
CA GLU A 357 -2.03 2.14 1.62
C GLU A 357 -2.09 1.91 3.15
N CYS A 358 -1.84 2.92 4.00
CA CYS A 358 -2.03 2.76 5.44
C CYS A 358 -3.50 2.85 5.87
N ALA A 359 -4.40 3.31 5.00
CA ALA A 359 -5.83 3.47 5.26
C ALA A 359 -6.62 2.23 4.84
N CYS A 360 -7.63 1.86 5.61
CA CYS A 360 -8.61 0.84 5.25
C CYS A 360 -9.98 1.49 5.04
N THR A 361 -10.27 1.86 3.79
CA THR A 361 -11.57 2.41 3.35
C THR A 361 -12.55 1.32 2.93
N GLY A 362 -12.09 0.07 2.79
CA GLY A 362 -12.82 -1.03 2.18
C GLY A 362 -12.79 -1.02 0.64
N LEU A 363 -12.04 -0.13 0.01
CA LEU A 363 -11.92 -0.01 -1.45
C LEU A 363 -11.49 -1.33 -2.11
N HIS A 364 -10.43 -1.92 -1.59
CA HIS A 364 -9.76 -3.07 -2.22
C HIS A 364 -10.35 -4.42 -1.85
N GLY A 365 -11.24 -4.45 -0.84
CA GLY A 365 -11.74 -5.71 -0.33
C GLY A 365 -10.62 -6.68 0.05
N ALA A 366 -10.78 -7.95 -0.31
CA ALA A 366 -9.76 -8.96 -0.01
C ALA A 366 -8.57 -8.95 -0.98
N ASN A 367 -8.69 -8.34 -2.16
CA ASN A 367 -7.63 -8.37 -3.17
C ASN A 367 -7.70 -7.15 -4.08
N ARG A 368 -6.61 -6.38 -4.13
CA ARG A 368 -6.53 -5.12 -4.86
C ARG A 368 -6.46 -5.36 -6.37
N LEU A 369 -7.28 -4.63 -7.14
CA LEU A 369 -7.13 -4.52 -8.58
C LEU A 369 -5.85 -3.74 -8.91
N ALA A 370 -5.10 -4.20 -9.89
CA ALA A 370 -3.84 -3.58 -10.29
C ALA A 370 -4.02 -2.08 -10.59
N SER A 371 -3.02 -1.26 -10.30
CA SER A 371 -2.99 0.20 -10.54
C SER A 371 -4.08 1.06 -9.86
N ASN A 372 -5.00 0.47 -9.08
CA ASN A 372 -5.93 1.26 -8.25
C ASN A 372 -5.24 1.97 -7.07
N SER A 373 -4.12 1.45 -6.56
CA SER A 373 -3.46 2.01 -5.37
C SER A 373 -2.89 3.42 -5.56
N LEU A 374 -2.29 3.73 -6.73
CA LEU A 374 -1.86 5.09 -6.99
C LEU A 374 -3.06 6.02 -7.24
N THR A 375 -4.09 5.56 -7.95
CA THR A 375 -5.34 6.32 -8.14
C THR A 375 -5.99 6.64 -6.79
N GLU A 376 -6.00 5.69 -5.85
CA GLU A 376 -6.49 5.88 -4.47
C GLU A 376 -5.78 7.04 -3.77
N CYS A 377 -4.46 7.14 -3.88
CA CYS A 377 -3.68 8.20 -3.25
C CYS A 377 -4.18 9.60 -3.63
N PHE A 378 -4.65 9.79 -4.85
CA PHE A 378 -5.10 11.10 -5.34
C PHE A 378 -6.59 11.33 -5.14
N VAL A 379 -7.42 10.33 -5.41
CA VAL A 379 -8.88 10.46 -5.22
C VAL A 379 -9.23 10.67 -3.75
N PHE A 380 -8.73 9.82 -2.86
CA PHE A 380 -8.97 10.00 -1.43
C PHE A 380 -8.08 11.08 -0.83
N GLY A 381 -6.87 11.30 -1.37
CA GLY A 381 -6.02 12.41 -0.96
C GLY A 381 -6.67 13.78 -1.11
N ALA A 382 -7.44 14.00 -2.19
CA ALA A 382 -8.22 15.23 -2.38
C ALA A 382 -9.29 15.41 -1.29
N ARG A 383 -9.95 14.32 -0.89
CA ARG A 383 -10.99 14.33 0.15
C ARG A 383 -10.39 14.56 1.53
N VAL A 384 -9.32 13.82 1.85
CA VAL A 384 -8.60 13.93 3.12
C VAL A 384 -8.02 15.34 3.30
N SER A 385 -7.41 15.92 2.26
CA SER A 385 -6.85 17.27 2.33
C SER A 385 -7.91 18.32 2.68
N ALA A 386 -9.10 18.22 2.10
CA ALA A 386 -10.22 19.13 2.39
C ALA A 386 -10.74 18.92 3.82
N ALA A 387 -10.88 17.67 4.26
CA ALA A 387 -11.35 17.36 5.61
C ALA A 387 -10.34 17.79 6.68
N ALA A 388 -9.05 17.57 6.46
CA ALA A 388 -7.98 17.94 7.39
C ALA A 388 -7.77 19.46 7.46
N ALA A 389 -7.78 20.17 6.32
CA ALA A 389 -7.64 21.63 6.31
C ALA A 389 -8.79 22.35 7.03
N SER A 390 -9.99 21.77 6.98
CA SER A 390 -11.19 22.30 7.67
C SER A 390 -11.36 21.81 9.12
N ALA A 391 -10.43 21.00 9.63
CA ALA A 391 -10.52 20.48 11.00
C ALA A 391 -10.49 21.62 12.04
N MET A 392 -11.37 21.51 13.02
CA MET A 392 -11.44 22.46 14.14
C MET A 392 -10.57 21.95 15.31
N ASP A 393 -10.05 22.85 16.11
CA ASP A 393 -9.42 22.47 17.38
C ASP A 393 -10.46 21.82 18.28
N SER A 394 -10.19 20.60 18.73
CA SER A 394 -11.14 19.76 19.44
C SER A 394 -10.96 19.72 20.95
N GLY A 395 -10.14 20.61 21.56
CA GLY A 395 -10.13 20.69 23.02
C GLY A 395 -8.80 20.93 23.73
N GLY A 396 -8.79 20.78 25.05
CA GLY A 396 -7.71 21.11 25.97
C GLY A 396 -6.40 20.34 25.79
N PRO A 397 -5.41 20.55 26.68
CA PRO A 397 -4.09 19.92 26.57
C PRO A 397 -4.16 18.39 26.65
N VAL A 398 -3.39 17.72 25.82
CA VAL A 398 -3.17 16.26 25.82
C VAL A 398 -1.76 15.99 26.34
N PRO A 399 -1.53 15.06 27.28
CA PRO A 399 -0.20 14.70 27.73
C PRO A 399 0.58 14.01 26.60
N LEU A 400 1.90 14.18 26.60
CA LEU A 400 2.75 13.45 25.66
C LEU A 400 2.73 11.94 26.00
N PRO A 401 2.61 11.07 25.01
CA PRO A 401 2.63 9.64 25.25
C PRO A 401 4.02 9.16 25.70
N GLU A 402 4.05 8.16 26.57
CA GLU A 402 5.30 7.51 26.98
C GLU A 402 5.74 6.44 25.97
N TRP A 403 4.77 5.78 25.31
CA TRP A 403 5.04 4.74 24.32
C TRP A 403 5.78 5.28 23.10
N ARG A 404 6.70 4.48 22.58
CA ARG A 404 7.45 4.78 21.35
C ARG A 404 7.42 3.58 20.41
N PHE A 405 7.33 3.89 19.13
CA PHE A 405 7.38 2.90 18.05
C PHE A 405 8.78 2.27 17.97
N GLU A 406 8.80 0.95 17.87
CA GLU A 406 10.01 0.17 17.61
C GLU A 406 9.82 -0.64 16.30
N PRO A 407 10.83 -0.66 15.41
CA PRO A 407 10.74 -1.42 14.15
C PRO A 407 10.80 -2.93 14.40
N PRO A 408 10.26 -3.76 13.46
CA PRO A 408 10.35 -5.21 13.57
C PRO A 408 11.79 -5.71 13.40
N THR A 409 12.09 -6.83 14.05
CA THR A 409 13.34 -7.57 13.88
C THR A 409 13.31 -8.46 12.63
N GLU A 410 14.45 -8.98 12.22
CA GLU A 410 14.54 -9.98 11.16
C GLU A 410 13.78 -11.27 11.54
N ALA A 411 13.89 -11.71 12.79
CA ALA A 411 13.13 -12.84 13.31
C ALA A 411 11.61 -12.68 13.17
N THR A 412 11.08 -11.46 13.40
CA THR A 412 9.68 -11.14 13.12
C THR A 412 9.34 -11.32 11.64
N ARG A 413 10.20 -10.84 10.73
CA ARG A 413 9.97 -10.97 9.28
C ARG A 413 9.94 -12.43 8.82
N GLU A 414 10.86 -13.24 9.34
CA GLU A 414 10.86 -14.69 9.11
C GLU A 414 9.60 -15.36 9.66
N ALA A 415 9.20 -15.01 10.88
CA ALA A 415 7.99 -15.55 11.52
C ALA A 415 6.74 -15.21 10.69
N VAL A 416 6.58 -13.95 10.26
CA VAL A 416 5.45 -13.51 9.43
C VAL A 416 5.47 -14.21 8.08
N TRP A 417 6.64 -14.37 7.43
CA TRP A 417 6.74 -15.10 6.16
C TRP A 417 6.30 -16.56 6.29
N ARG A 418 6.74 -17.26 7.33
CA ARG A 418 6.43 -18.68 7.53
C ARG A 418 5.00 -18.93 7.98
N ARG A 419 4.42 -18.05 8.83
CA ARG A 419 3.15 -18.30 9.55
C ARG A 419 1.97 -17.53 8.99
N ALA A 420 2.19 -16.35 8.41
CA ALA A 420 1.19 -15.51 7.75
C ALA A 420 1.54 -15.21 6.29
N GLY A 421 2.31 -16.07 5.66
CA GLY A 421 2.69 -16.01 4.24
C GLY A 421 1.54 -16.35 3.30
N PRO A 422 1.86 -16.72 2.05
CA PRO A 422 0.84 -17.04 1.05
C PRO A 422 -0.05 -18.23 1.40
N ARG A 423 0.42 -19.16 2.23
CA ARG A 423 -0.35 -20.25 2.85
C ARG A 423 -0.18 -20.16 4.35
N ARG A 424 -1.22 -20.41 5.10
CA ARG A 424 -1.24 -20.30 6.56
C ARG A 424 -2.23 -21.29 7.19
N ASP A 425 -2.02 -21.61 8.45
CA ASP A 425 -2.90 -22.48 9.27
C ASP A 425 -3.06 -21.94 10.69
N ALA A 426 -3.96 -22.54 11.48
CA ALA A 426 -4.20 -22.10 12.85
C ALA A 426 -2.94 -22.16 13.71
N THR A 427 -2.18 -23.26 13.66
CA THR A 427 -1.00 -23.48 14.52
C THR A 427 0.04 -22.37 14.31
N GLY A 428 0.42 -22.10 13.06
CA GLY A 428 1.38 -21.04 12.75
C GLY A 428 0.86 -19.65 13.15
N LEU A 429 -0.43 -19.38 12.94
CA LEU A 429 -1.03 -18.10 13.31
C LEU A 429 -1.13 -17.92 14.84
N GLU A 430 -1.45 -18.98 15.61
CA GLU A 430 -1.45 -18.94 17.07
C GLU A 430 -0.07 -18.60 17.63
N GLU A 431 1.00 -19.23 17.11
CA GLU A 431 2.37 -18.89 17.49
C GLU A 431 2.73 -17.43 17.14
N LEU A 432 2.23 -16.90 16.03
CA LEU A 432 2.50 -15.52 15.62
C LEU A 432 1.76 -14.48 16.51
N CYS A 433 0.74 -14.87 17.25
CA CYS A 433 0.08 -13.99 18.21
C CYS A 433 0.99 -13.54 19.35
N ASP A 434 2.09 -14.22 19.61
CA ASP A 434 3.08 -13.88 20.65
C ASP A 434 4.30 -13.13 20.11
N ASP A 435 4.31 -12.75 18.81
CA ASP A 435 5.42 -11.99 18.22
C ASP A 435 5.59 -10.63 18.92
N PRO A 436 6.81 -10.15 19.15
CA PRO A 436 7.05 -8.85 19.79
C PRO A 436 6.49 -7.67 18.99
N TYR A 437 6.41 -7.78 17.65
CA TYR A 437 5.95 -6.68 16.82
C TYR A 437 4.41 -6.60 16.76
N PRO A 438 3.80 -5.45 17.13
CA PRO A 438 2.34 -5.34 17.24
C PRO A 438 1.57 -5.70 15.97
N LEU A 439 2.08 -5.28 14.78
CA LEU A 439 1.39 -5.56 13.51
C LEU A 439 1.37 -7.06 13.21
N ALA A 440 2.43 -7.82 13.53
CA ALA A 440 2.47 -9.26 13.33
C ALA A 440 1.37 -9.95 14.15
N ARG A 441 1.21 -9.55 15.42
CA ARG A 441 0.11 -10.06 16.29
C ARG A 441 -1.27 -9.71 15.74
N MET A 442 -1.46 -8.48 15.26
CA MET A 442 -2.74 -8.04 14.70
C MET A 442 -3.10 -8.80 13.41
N ILE A 443 -2.11 -9.02 12.52
CA ILE A 443 -2.27 -9.87 11.32
C ILE A 443 -2.69 -11.29 11.72
N ALA A 444 -2.00 -11.88 12.69
CA ALA A 444 -2.29 -13.23 13.17
C ALA A 444 -3.71 -13.35 13.73
N ARG A 445 -4.13 -12.42 14.59
CA ARG A 445 -5.49 -12.39 15.16
C ARG A 445 -6.57 -12.25 14.11
N ALA A 446 -6.43 -11.30 13.17
CA ALA A 446 -7.38 -11.12 12.07
C ALA A 446 -7.46 -12.39 11.20
N ALA A 447 -6.31 -13.01 10.89
CA ALA A 447 -6.23 -14.23 10.09
C ALA A 447 -6.81 -15.47 10.81
N LEU A 448 -6.70 -15.57 12.13
CA LEU A 448 -7.32 -16.64 12.93
C LEU A 448 -8.84 -16.53 12.96
N GLU A 449 -9.36 -15.31 13.12
CA GLU A 449 -10.78 -15.04 13.14
C GLU A 449 -11.47 -15.29 11.79
N ARG A 450 -10.75 -15.04 10.68
CA ARG A 450 -11.26 -15.31 9.34
C ARG A 450 -11.07 -16.78 8.97
N ARG A 451 -12.05 -17.58 9.27
CA ARG A 451 -12.06 -19.04 9.03
C ARG A 451 -12.54 -19.38 7.62
N GLU A 452 -11.84 -18.89 6.62
CA GLU A 452 -12.08 -19.12 5.20
C GLU A 452 -10.79 -18.93 4.38
N SER A 453 -10.82 -19.25 3.09
CA SER A 453 -9.83 -18.83 2.12
C SER A 453 -10.48 -17.85 1.13
N ARG A 454 -9.91 -16.62 1.05
CA ARG A 454 -10.43 -15.53 0.19
C ARG A 454 -9.28 -14.66 -0.31
N GLY A 455 -9.19 -14.47 -1.62
CA GLY A 455 -8.09 -13.69 -2.20
C GLY A 455 -6.71 -14.25 -1.80
N PRO A 456 -5.80 -13.41 -1.30
CA PRO A 456 -4.48 -13.85 -0.83
C PRO A 456 -4.49 -14.49 0.57
N HIS A 457 -5.60 -14.39 1.33
CA HIS A 457 -5.77 -15.07 2.59
C HIS A 457 -6.14 -16.53 2.34
N ARG A 458 -5.17 -17.44 2.41
CA ARG A 458 -5.36 -18.88 2.14
C ARG A 458 -5.04 -19.71 3.37
N ARG A 459 -6.11 -20.27 3.94
CA ARG A 459 -6.08 -21.14 5.12
C ARG A 459 -6.09 -22.61 4.69
N SER A 460 -5.04 -23.37 4.97
CA SER A 460 -5.01 -24.82 4.66
C SER A 460 -6.05 -25.60 5.45
N ASP A 461 -6.37 -25.14 6.66
CA ASP A 461 -7.41 -25.69 7.54
C ASP A 461 -8.84 -25.20 7.21
N TYR A 462 -8.99 -24.12 6.43
CA TYR A 462 -10.26 -23.59 5.91
C TYR A 462 -10.14 -23.23 4.42
N PRO A 463 -10.03 -24.21 3.52
CA PRO A 463 -9.65 -23.96 2.11
C PRO A 463 -10.75 -23.29 1.28
N SER A 464 -11.99 -23.29 1.74
CA SER A 464 -13.15 -22.77 1.01
C SER A 464 -13.51 -21.37 1.44
N ARG A 465 -14.03 -20.55 0.49
CA ARG A 465 -14.68 -19.27 0.77
C ARG A 465 -16.00 -19.51 1.52
N GLN A 466 -16.31 -18.64 2.47
CA GLN A 466 -17.56 -18.63 3.21
C GLN A 466 -18.43 -17.46 2.72
N PRO A 467 -19.53 -17.71 2.00
CA PRO A 467 -20.40 -16.65 1.47
C PRO A 467 -21.00 -15.73 2.55
N GLU A 468 -21.22 -16.24 3.77
CA GLU A 468 -21.71 -15.47 4.91
C GLU A 468 -20.73 -14.39 5.38
N LEU A 469 -19.45 -14.49 5.01
CA LEU A 469 -18.43 -13.51 5.29
C LEU A 469 -18.29 -12.46 4.16
N ASP A 470 -19.16 -12.48 3.14
CA ASP A 470 -19.19 -11.41 2.14
C ASP A 470 -19.59 -10.08 2.80
N GLY A 471 -18.81 -9.03 2.54
CA GLY A 471 -18.96 -7.70 3.14
C GLY A 471 -18.65 -7.65 4.65
N VAL A 472 -18.05 -8.70 5.23
CA VAL A 472 -17.68 -8.75 6.65
C VAL A 472 -16.19 -8.43 6.82
N HIS A 473 -15.91 -7.33 7.49
CA HIS A 473 -14.56 -6.86 7.84
C HIS A 473 -14.23 -7.26 9.28
N PHE A 474 -12.96 -7.63 9.52
CA PHE A 474 -12.47 -7.94 10.86
C PHE A 474 -11.74 -6.72 11.40
N VAL A 475 -12.36 -6.05 12.36
CA VAL A 475 -11.88 -4.80 12.95
C VAL A 475 -11.27 -5.09 14.32
N ILE A 476 -10.04 -4.64 14.52
CA ILE A 476 -9.35 -4.68 15.82
C ILE A 476 -9.50 -3.31 16.46
N GLY A 477 -10.22 -3.24 17.58
CA GLY A 477 -10.41 -2.01 18.34
C GLY A 477 -9.20 -1.60 19.16
N ALA A 478 -9.26 -0.40 19.73
CA ALA A 478 -8.21 0.14 20.61
C ALA A 478 -7.91 -0.75 21.83
N ASP A 479 -8.91 -1.49 22.29
CA ASP A 479 -8.81 -2.46 23.40
C ASP A 479 -8.18 -3.80 22.98
N GLY A 480 -7.82 -3.95 21.71
CA GLY A 480 -7.29 -5.18 21.13
C GLY A 480 -8.35 -6.25 20.86
N SER A 481 -9.64 -5.98 21.11
CA SER A 481 -10.70 -6.90 20.76
C SER A 481 -10.94 -6.93 19.26
N THR A 482 -11.25 -8.12 18.72
CA THR A 482 -11.64 -8.28 17.31
C THR A 482 -13.15 -8.33 17.21
N ARG A 483 -13.75 -7.54 16.31
CA ARG A 483 -15.18 -7.53 16.01
C ARG A 483 -15.42 -7.64 14.51
N ARG A 484 -16.60 -8.15 14.15
CA ARG A 484 -17.04 -8.28 12.76
C ARG A 484 -17.95 -7.10 12.42
N GLU A 485 -17.63 -6.39 11.36
CA GLU A 485 -18.44 -5.27 10.87
C GLU A 485 -18.83 -5.50 9.42
N ARG A 486 -20.06 -5.11 9.02
CA ARG A 486 -20.45 -5.04 7.62
C ARG A 486 -20.36 -3.60 7.15
N TRP A 487 -19.55 -3.39 6.09
CA TRP A 487 -19.41 -2.07 5.48
C TRP A 487 -20.22 -2.02 4.18
N THR A 488 -21.10 -1.03 4.09
CA THR A 488 -21.98 -0.79 2.94
C THR A 488 -21.47 0.39 2.08
#